data_7ed05eeea9fb65be9f81e7149a231312
#
_entry.id   7ed05eeea9fb65be9f81e7149a231312
#
_cell.length_a   1.000
_cell.length_b   1.000
_cell.length_c   1.000
_cell.angle_alpha   90.00
_cell.angle_beta   90.00
_cell.angle_gamma   90.00
#
_symmetry.space_group_name_H-M   'P 1'
#
loop_
_entity.id
_entity.type
_entity.pdbx_description
1 polymer ?
#
loop_
_entity_poly.entity_id
_entity_poly.type
_entity_poly.pdbx_seq_one_letter_code
_entity_poly.pdbx_strand_id
1 'polypeptide(L)'
;MALVPLRVVLDHAAENNYGVAAFNVNNMEQIQSIMEAADATDSPVIIQASRGARAYSQDAYLRHLMLAAAELYPHIPIVMHQDHGNSVATCLSAIENGFTSVMMDGSLEEDGKTPASFDYNVKVTSEVVKLAHARGVSVEGELGCLGSLESGEGEQEDGHGATGTLTHDQLLTDPDEASRFVEATGVDALAVAIGTSHGAYKFSRKPDGEVLDMKRIEAIHALLPNTHLVMHGSSSVPQELQDIINKYGGQMKQTYGVPVEEIQRGIKSGVRKINVDTDCRMAITGAIRKVLAESPEKFDPRDYLKPAREAMKQVCIARMTSFGQAGNASKMREAALA
;
A
#
# COMPACT_ATOMS: atom_id res chain seq x y z
N MET A 1 20.04 9.00 6.88
CA MET A 1 19.31 9.38 5.66
C MET A 1 17.84 9.06 5.90
N ALA A 2 16.96 10.07 5.96
CA ALA A 2 15.52 9.80 6.18
C ALA A 2 14.84 9.27 4.92
N LEU A 3 15.06 9.90 3.75
CA LEU A 3 14.47 9.43 2.49
C LEU A 3 15.37 8.38 1.82
N VAL A 4 14.77 7.22 1.51
CA VAL A 4 15.46 6.08 0.88
C VAL A 4 14.62 5.48 -0.25
N PRO A 5 15.24 4.84 -1.26
CA PRO A 5 14.51 4.06 -2.27
C PRO A 5 13.79 2.87 -1.65
N LEU A 6 12.68 2.45 -2.27
CA LEU A 6 11.89 1.28 -1.82
C LEU A 6 12.76 0.02 -1.69
N ARG A 7 13.62 -0.24 -2.67
CA ARG A 7 14.50 -1.41 -2.71
C ARG A 7 15.32 -1.57 -1.43
N VAL A 8 15.87 -0.47 -0.90
CA VAL A 8 16.68 -0.49 0.33
C VAL A 8 15.90 -1.02 1.53
N VAL A 9 14.63 -0.60 1.68
CA VAL A 9 13.78 -1.06 2.77
C VAL A 9 13.36 -2.51 2.58
N LEU A 10 13.01 -2.89 1.35
CA LEU A 10 12.55 -4.25 1.06
C LEU A 10 13.69 -5.29 1.09
N ASP A 11 14.90 -4.93 0.69
CA ASP A 11 16.08 -5.82 0.82
C ASP A 11 16.34 -6.13 2.30
N HIS A 12 16.35 -5.10 3.17
CA HIS A 12 16.49 -5.30 4.61
C HIS A 12 15.33 -6.13 5.20
N ALA A 13 14.10 -5.91 4.71
CA ALA A 13 12.94 -6.69 5.14
C ALA A 13 13.07 -8.16 4.73
N ALA A 14 13.61 -8.45 3.55
CA ALA A 14 13.85 -9.81 3.08
C ALA A 14 14.94 -10.52 3.89
N GLU A 15 16.04 -9.84 4.16
CA GLU A 15 17.16 -10.36 4.97
C GLU A 15 16.75 -10.66 6.42
N ASN A 16 15.79 -9.89 6.96
CA ASN A 16 15.34 -9.99 8.37
C ASN A 16 13.94 -10.61 8.51
N ASN A 17 13.34 -11.14 7.43
CA ASN A 17 12.07 -11.87 7.43
C ASN A 17 10.88 -11.11 8.02
N TYR A 18 10.68 -9.84 7.64
CA TYR A 18 9.51 -9.08 8.00
C TYR A 18 8.83 -8.45 6.77
N GLY A 19 7.61 -7.97 6.94
CA GLY A 19 6.88 -7.19 5.94
C GLY A 19 6.81 -5.73 6.33
N VAL A 20 6.72 -4.84 5.34
CA VAL A 20 6.64 -3.39 5.52
C VAL A 20 5.26 -2.89 5.11
N ALA A 21 4.55 -2.28 6.05
CA ALA A 21 3.30 -1.62 5.77
C ALA A 21 3.54 -0.37 4.91
N ALA A 22 2.77 -0.25 3.83
CA ALA A 22 2.70 0.93 2.99
C ALA A 22 1.36 1.63 3.24
N PHE A 23 1.42 2.82 3.82
CA PHE A 23 0.25 3.57 4.24
C PHE A 23 -0.08 4.70 3.27
N ASN A 24 -1.33 4.72 2.79
CA ASN A 24 -1.82 5.77 1.91
C ASN A 24 -2.11 7.07 2.68
N VAL A 25 -1.76 8.19 2.06
CA VAL A 25 -1.91 9.53 2.64
C VAL A 25 -2.58 10.51 1.68
N ASN A 26 -3.41 11.38 2.25
CA ASN A 26 -4.09 12.47 1.55
C ASN A 26 -3.89 13.83 2.25
N ASN A 27 -3.47 13.83 3.52
CA ASN A 27 -3.42 15.05 4.34
C ASN A 27 -2.34 14.95 5.45
N MET A 28 -2.18 16.05 6.17
CA MET A 28 -1.19 16.20 7.23
C MET A 28 -1.43 15.22 8.39
N GLU A 29 -2.66 15.04 8.82
CA GLU A 29 -3.02 14.20 9.97
C GLU A 29 -2.66 12.75 9.76
N GLN A 30 -2.81 12.25 8.53
CA GLN A 30 -2.41 10.89 8.17
C GLN A 30 -0.90 10.72 8.20
N ILE A 31 -0.14 11.66 7.65
CA ILE A 31 1.33 11.63 7.69
C ILE A 31 1.83 11.68 9.13
N GLN A 32 1.27 12.55 9.97
CA GLN A 32 1.63 12.62 11.39
C GLN A 32 1.34 11.32 12.12
N SER A 33 0.17 10.70 11.89
CA SER A 33 -0.19 9.40 12.49
C SER A 33 0.81 8.31 12.17
N ILE A 34 1.18 8.22 10.90
CA ILE A 34 2.13 7.20 10.41
C ILE A 34 3.52 7.43 11.00
N MET A 35 4.00 8.66 10.99
CA MET A 35 5.33 8.96 11.49
C MET A 35 5.45 8.81 13.00
N GLU A 36 4.43 9.22 13.76
CA GLU A 36 4.38 8.98 15.20
C GLU A 36 4.31 7.47 15.54
N ALA A 37 3.66 6.66 14.70
CA ALA A 37 3.65 5.22 14.86
C ALA A 37 5.02 4.60 14.52
N ALA A 38 5.65 5.05 13.44
CA ALA A 38 6.97 4.60 13.02
C ALA A 38 8.04 4.92 14.08
N ASP A 39 8.00 6.12 14.65
CA ASP A 39 8.89 6.54 15.75
C ASP A 39 8.67 5.69 17.01
N ALA A 40 7.41 5.53 17.43
CA ALA A 40 7.05 4.74 18.60
C ALA A 40 7.42 3.27 18.52
N THR A 41 7.50 2.71 17.31
CA THR A 41 7.81 1.30 17.07
C THR A 41 9.21 1.06 16.49
N ASP A 42 10.02 2.12 16.31
CA ASP A 42 11.32 2.04 15.63
C ASP A 42 11.21 1.30 14.27
N SER A 43 10.26 1.72 13.42
CA SER A 43 9.94 1.06 12.17
C SER A 43 10.38 1.89 10.95
N PRO A 44 11.05 1.31 9.94
CA PRO A 44 11.14 1.94 8.62
C PRO A 44 9.74 2.03 8.03
N VAL A 45 9.43 2.98 7.15
CA VAL A 45 8.05 3.18 6.69
C VAL A 45 7.96 3.52 5.22
N ILE A 46 6.88 3.06 4.58
CA ILE A 46 6.48 3.47 3.23
C ILE A 46 5.25 4.38 3.37
N ILE A 47 5.41 5.65 2.99
CA ILE A 47 4.32 6.61 2.84
C ILE A 47 3.99 6.68 1.36
N GLN A 48 2.76 6.34 0.99
CA GLN A 48 2.37 6.28 -0.40
C GLN A 48 1.18 7.17 -0.73
N ALA A 49 1.16 7.66 -1.97
CA ALA A 49 0.08 8.48 -2.49
C ALA A 49 -0.31 8.01 -3.89
N SER A 50 -1.61 7.72 -4.06
CA SER A 50 -2.18 7.45 -5.37
C SER A 50 -2.24 8.71 -6.23
N ARG A 51 -2.53 8.54 -7.52
CA ARG A 51 -2.80 9.66 -8.42
C ARG A 51 -3.96 10.53 -7.89
N GLY A 52 -5.02 9.90 -7.37
CA GLY A 52 -6.16 10.60 -6.76
C GLY A 52 -5.76 11.39 -5.51
N ALA A 53 -4.93 10.81 -4.64
CA ALA A 53 -4.40 11.49 -3.46
C ALA A 53 -3.54 12.71 -3.84
N ARG A 54 -2.67 12.57 -4.84
CA ARG A 54 -1.86 13.67 -5.35
C ARG A 54 -2.71 14.81 -5.95
N ALA A 55 -3.75 14.45 -6.70
CA ALA A 55 -4.68 15.44 -7.26
C ALA A 55 -5.47 16.16 -6.17
N TYR A 56 -5.95 15.44 -5.15
CA TYR A 56 -6.68 16.00 -4.02
C TYR A 56 -5.82 16.95 -3.18
N SER A 57 -4.64 16.50 -2.78
CA SER A 57 -3.74 17.26 -1.90
C SER A 57 -2.96 18.34 -2.63
N GLN A 58 -2.83 18.24 -3.95
CA GLN A 58 -1.89 18.95 -4.81
C GLN A 58 -0.42 18.59 -4.50
N ASP A 59 0.35 18.31 -5.53
CA ASP A 59 1.73 17.78 -5.41
C ASP A 59 2.64 18.64 -4.51
N ALA A 60 2.51 19.96 -4.58
CA ALA A 60 3.35 20.86 -3.79
C ALA A 60 3.10 20.70 -2.27
N TYR A 61 1.82 20.65 -1.83
CA TYR A 61 1.50 20.44 -0.43
C TYR A 61 1.93 19.06 0.04
N LEU A 62 1.59 18.01 -0.71
CA LEU A 62 1.91 16.64 -0.34
C LEU A 62 3.43 16.43 -0.24
N ARG A 63 4.18 16.91 -1.23
CA ARG A 63 5.65 16.87 -1.22
C ARG A 63 6.23 17.52 0.04
N HIS A 64 5.79 18.74 0.37
CA HIS A 64 6.32 19.44 1.55
C HIS A 64 5.91 18.80 2.86
N LEU A 65 4.73 18.19 2.96
CA LEU A 65 4.34 17.40 4.12
C LEU A 65 5.24 16.17 4.31
N MET A 66 5.56 15.46 3.22
CA MET A 66 6.47 14.31 3.27
C MET A 66 7.92 14.75 3.59
N LEU A 67 8.37 15.88 3.05
CA LEU A 67 9.69 16.44 3.39
C LEU A 67 9.76 16.87 4.85
N ALA A 68 8.69 17.47 5.38
CA ALA A 68 8.60 17.81 6.80
C ALA A 68 8.66 16.55 7.69
N ALA A 69 8.04 15.44 7.27
CA ALA A 69 8.19 14.17 7.97
C ALA A 69 9.65 13.70 8.01
N ALA A 70 10.37 13.78 6.89
CA ALA A 70 11.79 13.41 6.81
C ALA A 70 12.69 14.32 7.67
N GLU A 71 12.36 15.61 7.77
CA GLU A 71 13.06 16.58 8.62
C GLU A 71 12.82 16.33 10.11
N LEU A 72 11.57 16.06 10.51
CA LEU A 72 11.18 15.84 11.90
C LEU A 72 11.64 14.48 12.46
N TYR A 73 11.74 13.47 11.57
CA TYR A 73 12.11 12.10 11.93
C TYR A 73 13.33 11.60 11.14
N PRO A 74 14.51 12.28 11.26
CA PRO A 74 15.69 11.96 10.47
C PRO A 74 16.27 10.56 10.72
N HIS A 75 15.87 9.95 11.83
CA HIS A 75 16.27 8.61 12.26
C HIS A 75 15.37 7.48 11.73
N ILE A 76 14.22 7.81 11.11
CA ILE A 76 13.33 6.83 10.51
C ILE A 76 13.61 6.75 9.00
N PRO A 77 13.95 5.57 8.43
CA PRO A 77 14.00 5.38 6.98
C PRO A 77 12.59 5.50 6.39
N ILE A 78 12.41 6.44 5.46
CA ILE A 78 11.12 6.76 4.84
C ILE A 78 11.23 6.55 3.33
N VAL A 79 10.31 5.77 2.77
CA VAL A 79 10.07 5.69 1.33
C VAL A 79 8.91 6.60 0.96
N MET A 80 9.11 7.49 0.00
CA MET A 80 8.03 8.24 -0.65
C MET A 80 7.63 7.49 -1.91
N HIS A 81 6.46 6.88 -1.92
CA HIS A 81 6.00 5.99 -2.99
C HIS A 81 4.79 6.54 -3.75
N GLN A 82 4.87 6.60 -5.10
CA GLN A 82 3.72 6.79 -5.97
C GLN A 82 3.00 5.46 -6.14
N ASP A 83 1.77 5.38 -5.65
CA ASP A 83 0.89 4.22 -5.75
C ASP A 83 0.02 4.32 -7.01
N HIS A 84 -0.11 3.25 -7.78
CA HIS A 84 -0.87 3.16 -9.04
C HIS A 84 -0.66 4.30 -10.04
N GLY A 85 0.55 4.40 -10.59
CA GLY A 85 0.81 5.23 -11.75
C GLY A 85 0.24 4.60 -13.03
N ASN A 86 -0.65 5.29 -13.73
CA ASN A 86 -1.32 4.80 -14.93
C ASN A 86 -0.58 5.09 -16.24
N SER A 87 0.52 5.80 -16.18
CA SER A 87 1.32 6.16 -17.35
C SER A 87 2.76 6.52 -16.98
N VAL A 88 3.64 6.46 -17.96
CA VAL A 88 5.04 6.93 -17.83
C VAL A 88 5.08 8.38 -17.33
N ALA A 89 4.19 9.23 -17.83
CA ALA A 89 4.12 10.64 -17.44
C ALA A 89 3.76 10.81 -15.95
N THR A 90 2.83 10.03 -15.43
CA THR A 90 2.46 10.03 -14.00
C THR A 90 3.65 9.64 -13.12
N CYS A 91 4.37 8.58 -13.48
CA CYS A 91 5.54 8.14 -12.75
C CYS A 91 6.68 9.18 -12.79
N LEU A 92 6.95 9.77 -13.96
CA LEU A 92 7.96 10.83 -14.10
C LEU A 92 7.60 12.06 -13.26
N SER A 93 6.34 12.49 -13.29
CA SER A 93 5.87 13.60 -12.45
C SER A 93 6.08 13.34 -10.96
N ALA A 94 5.88 12.10 -10.50
CA ALA A 94 6.16 11.73 -9.11
C ALA A 94 7.67 11.84 -8.80
N ILE A 95 8.53 11.31 -9.67
CA ILE A 95 9.99 11.41 -9.52
C ILE A 95 10.45 12.87 -9.46
N GLU A 96 9.91 13.74 -10.31
CA GLU A 96 10.20 15.17 -10.31
C GLU A 96 9.74 15.87 -9.03
N ASN A 97 8.70 15.34 -8.38
CA ASN A 97 8.24 15.80 -7.07
C ASN A 97 9.01 15.17 -5.88
N GLY A 98 10.06 14.40 -6.13
CA GLY A 98 10.96 13.87 -5.11
C GLY A 98 10.54 12.53 -4.53
N PHE A 99 9.62 11.83 -5.17
CA PHE A 99 9.28 10.45 -4.78
C PHE A 99 10.49 9.53 -5.00
N THR A 100 10.77 8.69 -4.02
CA THR A 100 11.92 7.76 -4.02
C THR A 100 11.57 6.39 -4.59
N SER A 101 10.29 6.18 -4.89
CA SER A 101 9.75 4.98 -5.49
C SER A 101 8.47 5.30 -6.27
N VAL A 102 8.24 4.59 -7.36
CA VAL A 102 7.03 4.71 -8.16
C VAL A 102 6.52 3.32 -8.54
N MET A 103 5.19 3.16 -8.61
CA MET A 103 4.55 1.99 -9.18
C MET A 103 4.05 2.35 -10.58
N MET A 104 4.44 1.56 -11.57
CA MET A 104 3.81 1.57 -12.89
C MET A 104 2.81 0.41 -12.97
N ASP A 105 1.53 0.76 -12.91
CA ASP A 105 0.46 -0.20 -13.09
C ASP A 105 0.11 -0.33 -14.56
N GLY A 106 0.87 -1.17 -15.25
CA GLY A 106 0.65 -1.52 -16.65
C GLY A 106 -0.26 -2.73 -16.84
N SER A 107 -0.87 -3.26 -15.77
CA SER A 107 -1.92 -4.29 -15.85
C SER A 107 -3.20 -3.76 -16.50
N LEU A 108 -3.34 -2.43 -16.47
CA LEU A 108 -4.41 -1.69 -17.12
C LEU A 108 -3.83 -0.75 -18.19
N GLU A 109 -4.64 -0.46 -19.21
CA GLU A 109 -4.32 0.57 -20.20
C GLU A 109 -4.26 1.96 -19.53
N GLU A 110 -3.79 2.99 -20.24
CA GLU A 110 -3.64 4.35 -19.71
C GLU A 110 -4.93 4.96 -19.16
N ASP A 111 -6.09 4.45 -19.58
CA ASP A 111 -7.40 4.85 -19.02
C ASP A 111 -7.58 4.42 -17.56
N GLY A 112 -6.73 3.52 -17.08
CA GLY A 112 -6.76 2.96 -15.73
C GLY A 112 -7.95 2.04 -15.47
N LYS A 113 -8.57 1.46 -16.51
CA LYS A 113 -9.81 0.67 -16.42
C LYS A 113 -9.81 -0.57 -17.30
N THR A 114 -9.23 -0.49 -18.48
CA THR A 114 -9.22 -1.57 -19.45
C THR A 114 -8.03 -2.50 -19.17
N PRO A 115 -8.26 -3.82 -18.93
CA PRO A 115 -7.15 -4.76 -18.77
C PRO A 115 -6.21 -4.73 -19.98
N ALA A 116 -4.93 -4.56 -19.72
CA ALA A 116 -3.91 -4.44 -20.74
C ALA A 116 -3.31 -5.79 -21.16
N SER A 117 -2.64 -5.81 -22.31
CA SER A 117 -1.86 -6.97 -22.72
C SER A 117 -0.54 -7.06 -21.95
N PHE A 118 0.02 -8.28 -21.86
CA PHE A 118 1.35 -8.50 -21.28
C PHE A 118 2.42 -7.63 -21.95
N ASP A 119 2.41 -7.56 -23.31
CA ASP A 119 3.40 -6.77 -24.06
C ASP A 119 3.28 -5.27 -23.81
N TYR A 120 2.06 -4.75 -23.63
CA TYR A 120 1.85 -3.35 -23.22
C TYR A 120 2.44 -3.10 -21.85
N ASN A 121 2.13 -3.97 -20.88
CA ASN A 121 2.63 -3.86 -19.50
C ASN A 121 4.18 -3.88 -19.47
N VAL A 122 4.79 -4.86 -20.13
CA VAL A 122 6.25 -4.94 -20.26
C VAL A 122 6.83 -3.66 -20.86
N LYS A 123 6.23 -3.13 -21.92
CA LYS A 123 6.70 -1.93 -22.61
C LYS A 123 6.71 -0.71 -21.69
N VAL A 124 5.55 -0.38 -21.08
CA VAL A 124 5.43 0.84 -20.26
C VAL A 124 6.22 0.72 -18.95
N THR A 125 6.25 -0.46 -18.35
CA THR A 125 6.99 -0.71 -17.11
C THR A 125 8.50 -0.65 -17.34
N SER A 126 9.02 -1.25 -18.41
CA SER A 126 10.45 -1.17 -18.77
C SER A 126 10.90 0.27 -19.03
N GLU A 127 10.06 1.09 -19.65
CA GLU A 127 10.35 2.50 -19.87
C GLU A 127 10.47 3.26 -18.53
N VAL A 128 9.52 3.04 -17.60
CA VAL A 128 9.57 3.64 -16.26
C VAL A 128 10.81 3.17 -15.50
N VAL A 129 11.12 1.87 -15.51
CA VAL A 129 12.31 1.30 -14.86
C VAL A 129 13.58 2.00 -15.35
N LYS A 130 13.76 2.13 -16.66
CA LYS A 130 14.91 2.81 -17.24
C LYS A 130 15.05 4.25 -16.74
N LEU A 131 13.96 5.00 -16.72
CA LEU A 131 13.93 6.41 -16.33
C LEU A 131 14.11 6.61 -14.82
N ALA A 132 13.50 5.75 -14.02
CA ALA A 132 13.56 5.80 -12.56
C ALA A 132 14.94 5.36 -12.03
N HIS A 133 15.46 4.22 -12.49
CA HIS A 133 16.77 3.70 -12.08
C HIS A 133 17.91 4.67 -12.42
N ALA A 134 17.82 5.39 -13.55
CA ALA A 134 18.79 6.45 -13.89
C ALA A 134 18.82 7.60 -12.87
N ARG A 135 17.81 7.69 -12.00
CA ARG A 135 17.67 8.70 -10.93
C ARG A 135 17.74 8.11 -9.51
N GLY A 136 18.08 6.83 -9.39
CA GLY A 136 18.14 6.12 -8.10
C GLY A 136 16.78 5.89 -7.46
N VAL A 137 15.69 5.90 -8.25
CA VAL A 137 14.31 5.67 -7.80
C VAL A 137 13.92 4.23 -8.10
N SER A 138 13.31 3.55 -7.11
CA SER A 138 12.84 2.17 -7.27
C SER A 138 11.51 2.11 -8.03
N VAL A 139 11.26 0.97 -8.68
CA VAL A 139 10.02 0.74 -9.43
C VAL A 139 9.33 -0.54 -8.95
N GLU A 140 8.04 -0.39 -8.66
CA GLU A 140 7.09 -1.48 -8.49
C GLU A 140 6.32 -1.67 -9.80
N GLY A 141 6.16 -2.91 -10.24
CA GLY A 141 5.26 -3.27 -11.35
C GLY A 141 4.07 -4.06 -10.83
N GLU A 142 3.06 -4.24 -11.67
CA GLU A 142 1.89 -5.06 -11.36
C GLU A 142 1.60 -6.05 -12.49
N LEU A 143 1.23 -7.28 -12.13
CA LEU A 143 0.79 -8.30 -13.04
C LEU A 143 -0.45 -9.01 -12.52
N GLY A 144 -1.49 -9.12 -13.35
CA GLY A 144 -2.83 -9.51 -12.98
C GLY A 144 -3.66 -8.29 -12.57
N CYS A 145 -4.97 -8.42 -12.56
CA CYS A 145 -5.89 -7.35 -12.17
C CYS A 145 -6.44 -7.61 -10.76
N LEU A 146 -6.47 -6.57 -9.95
CA LEU A 146 -7.10 -6.66 -8.64
C LEU A 146 -8.62 -6.81 -8.76
N GLY A 147 -9.18 -7.69 -7.96
CA GLY A 147 -10.61 -7.95 -7.94
C GLY A 147 -10.97 -9.13 -7.05
N SER A 148 -12.26 -9.30 -6.82
CA SER A 148 -12.78 -10.31 -5.92
C SER A 148 -12.90 -11.67 -6.59
N LEU A 149 -12.26 -12.70 -6.05
CA LEU A 149 -12.50 -14.08 -6.46
C LEU A 149 -13.92 -14.57 -6.10
N GLU A 150 -14.59 -13.92 -5.13
CA GLU A 150 -15.96 -14.29 -4.71
C GLU A 150 -17.00 -13.83 -5.75
N SER A 151 -16.89 -12.61 -6.27
CA SER A 151 -17.84 -12.04 -7.24
C SER A 151 -17.35 -12.07 -8.69
N GLY A 152 -16.06 -12.21 -8.92
CA GLY A 152 -15.44 -12.07 -10.24
C GLY A 152 -15.40 -10.62 -10.73
N GLU A 153 -15.75 -9.66 -9.89
CA GLU A 153 -15.77 -8.25 -10.27
C GLU A 153 -14.41 -7.60 -10.01
N GLY A 154 -13.95 -6.85 -11.00
CA GLY A 154 -12.85 -5.91 -10.86
C GLY A 154 -13.26 -4.76 -9.94
N GLU A 155 -12.32 -4.12 -9.30
CA GLU A 155 -12.60 -3.07 -8.33
C GLU A 155 -11.87 -1.77 -8.67
N GLN A 156 -12.51 -0.64 -8.37
CA GLN A 156 -11.96 0.69 -8.60
C GLN A 156 -11.71 1.42 -7.29
N GLU A 157 -10.51 1.99 -7.17
CA GLU A 157 -10.15 2.95 -6.14
C GLU A 157 -9.55 4.20 -6.79
N ASP A 158 -9.99 5.38 -6.38
CA ASP A 158 -9.55 6.68 -6.91
C ASP A 158 -9.67 6.79 -8.45
N GLY A 159 -10.66 6.09 -9.06
CA GLY A 159 -10.87 6.07 -10.50
C GLY A 159 -9.90 5.19 -11.27
N HIS A 160 -9.14 4.32 -10.58
CA HIS A 160 -8.21 3.34 -11.12
C HIS A 160 -8.66 1.93 -10.71
N GLY A 161 -8.63 0.99 -11.65
CA GLY A 161 -9.06 -0.39 -11.45
C GLY A 161 -9.94 -0.90 -12.58
N ALA A 162 -9.87 -2.21 -12.86
CA ALA A 162 -10.63 -2.83 -13.91
C ALA A 162 -12.14 -2.70 -13.72
N THR A 163 -12.88 -2.48 -14.79
CA THR A 163 -14.34 -2.39 -14.76
C THR A 163 -14.97 -3.68 -15.28
N GLY A 164 -16.03 -4.15 -14.59
CA GLY A 164 -16.85 -5.28 -14.98
C GLY A 164 -16.33 -6.61 -14.47
N THR A 165 -16.85 -7.70 -15.05
CA THR A 165 -16.48 -9.06 -14.64
C THR A 165 -15.19 -9.48 -15.34
N LEU A 166 -14.21 -9.91 -14.54
CA LEU A 166 -12.92 -10.43 -14.99
C LEU A 166 -12.94 -11.96 -14.98
N THR A 167 -12.14 -12.56 -15.84
CA THR A 167 -11.91 -14.00 -15.81
C THR A 167 -11.05 -14.37 -14.59
N HIS A 168 -11.14 -15.62 -14.16
CA HIS A 168 -10.32 -16.13 -13.05
C HIS A 168 -8.81 -15.94 -13.31
N ASP A 169 -8.38 -16.13 -14.57
CA ASP A 169 -6.98 -15.95 -14.97
C ASP A 169 -6.53 -14.47 -14.94
N GLN A 170 -7.45 -13.53 -15.15
CA GLN A 170 -7.16 -12.11 -15.03
C GLN A 170 -7.04 -11.66 -13.55
N LEU A 171 -7.74 -12.35 -12.64
CA LEU A 171 -7.73 -12.07 -11.19
C LEU A 171 -6.55 -12.72 -10.44
N LEU A 172 -5.76 -13.52 -11.10
CA LEU A 172 -4.62 -14.24 -10.51
C LEU A 172 -3.37 -14.06 -11.36
N THR A 173 -2.27 -13.69 -10.72
CA THR A 173 -0.96 -13.61 -11.39
C THR A 173 -0.44 -15.00 -11.73
N ASP A 174 -0.13 -15.24 -13.00
CA ASP A 174 0.51 -16.49 -13.44
C ASP A 174 2.00 -16.49 -13.05
N PRO A 175 2.53 -17.56 -12.41
CA PRO A 175 3.92 -17.59 -11.94
C PRO A 175 4.96 -17.53 -13.07
N ASP A 176 4.70 -18.17 -14.20
CA ASP A 176 5.63 -18.17 -15.35
C ASP A 176 5.59 -16.80 -16.05
N GLU A 177 4.41 -16.16 -16.13
CA GLU A 177 4.31 -14.77 -16.61
C GLU A 177 5.02 -13.80 -15.67
N ALA A 178 4.90 -13.98 -14.36
CA ALA A 178 5.60 -13.16 -13.37
C ALA A 178 7.13 -13.24 -13.56
N SER A 179 7.66 -14.45 -13.78
CA SER A 179 9.09 -14.65 -14.05
C SER A 179 9.53 -13.92 -15.32
N ARG A 180 8.80 -14.08 -16.42
CA ARG A 180 9.08 -13.40 -17.71
C ARG A 180 8.96 -11.88 -17.58
N PHE A 181 7.98 -11.40 -16.82
CA PHE A 181 7.76 -9.96 -16.61
C PHE A 181 8.93 -9.33 -15.86
N VAL A 182 9.37 -9.93 -14.76
CA VAL A 182 10.50 -9.41 -13.96
C VAL A 182 11.80 -9.44 -14.78
N GLU A 183 12.05 -10.52 -15.53
CA GLU A 183 13.21 -10.61 -16.41
C GLU A 183 13.20 -9.52 -17.50
N ALA A 184 12.05 -9.27 -18.11
CA ALA A 184 11.91 -8.28 -19.18
C ALA A 184 11.96 -6.83 -18.71
N THR A 185 11.45 -6.54 -17.50
CA THR A 185 11.28 -5.17 -17.00
C THR A 185 12.37 -4.72 -16.04
N GLY A 186 12.86 -5.63 -15.21
CA GLY A 186 13.84 -5.33 -14.17
C GLY A 186 13.26 -4.54 -12.99
N VAL A 187 11.96 -4.71 -12.66
CA VAL A 187 11.32 -4.07 -11.51
C VAL A 187 11.96 -4.49 -10.19
N ASP A 188 11.94 -3.60 -9.20
CA ASP A 188 12.45 -3.86 -7.85
C ASP A 188 11.47 -4.64 -6.98
N ALA A 189 10.17 -4.49 -7.25
CA ALA A 189 9.10 -5.17 -6.56
C ALA A 189 7.95 -5.49 -7.54
N LEU A 190 7.21 -6.55 -7.26
CA LEU A 190 6.10 -7.02 -8.09
C LEU A 190 4.83 -7.15 -7.26
N ALA A 191 3.83 -6.33 -7.57
CA ALA A 191 2.47 -6.49 -7.07
C ALA A 191 1.80 -7.67 -7.79
N VAL A 192 1.22 -8.55 -6.99
CA VAL A 192 0.61 -9.80 -7.47
C VAL A 192 -0.87 -9.87 -7.11
N ALA A 193 -1.67 -10.24 -8.08
CA ALA A 193 -3.09 -10.50 -7.91
C ALA A 193 -3.30 -11.94 -7.38
N ILE A 194 -3.94 -12.06 -6.22
CA ILE A 194 -4.18 -13.32 -5.51
C ILE A 194 -5.61 -13.42 -4.98
N GLY A 195 -6.52 -12.58 -5.48
CA GLY A 195 -7.90 -12.49 -5.02
C GLY A 195 -8.14 -11.39 -3.98
N THR A 196 -7.20 -10.46 -3.83
CA THR A 196 -7.41 -9.25 -3.04
C THR A 196 -8.08 -8.16 -3.87
N SER A 197 -8.90 -7.34 -3.21
CA SER A 197 -9.54 -6.18 -3.81
C SER A 197 -9.31 -4.93 -2.95
N HIS A 198 -9.36 -3.75 -3.57
CA HIS A 198 -9.29 -2.47 -2.86
C HIS A 198 -10.60 -2.17 -2.10
N GLY A 199 -10.60 -1.10 -1.29
CA GLY A 199 -11.77 -0.62 -0.58
C GLY A 199 -12.16 -1.43 0.64
N ALA A 200 -13.33 -1.11 1.21
CA ALA A 200 -13.81 -1.71 2.45
C ALA A 200 -14.62 -3.01 2.23
N TYR A 201 -15.23 -3.18 1.07
CA TYR A 201 -16.17 -4.26 0.81
C TYR A 201 -15.49 -5.42 0.07
N LYS A 202 -14.66 -6.19 0.80
CA LYS A 202 -13.83 -7.27 0.22
C LYS A 202 -14.51 -8.63 0.24
N PHE A 203 -15.05 -9.02 1.40
CA PHE A 203 -15.71 -10.32 1.59
C PHE A 203 -17.09 -10.13 2.21
N SER A 204 -18.09 -10.82 1.66
CA SER A 204 -19.48 -10.76 2.13
C SER A 204 -19.71 -11.53 3.44
N ARG A 205 -18.83 -12.48 3.76
CA ARG A 205 -18.84 -13.30 4.98
C ARG A 205 -17.47 -13.33 5.63
N LYS A 206 -17.44 -13.63 6.92
CA LYS A 206 -16.17 -13.81 7.63
C LYS A 206 -15.36 -14.91 6.94
N PRO A 207 -14.11 -14.62 6.54
CA PRO A 207 -13.26 -15.63 5.95
C PRO A 207 -13.03 -16.81 6.91
N ASP A 208 -13.28 -18.02 6.43
CA ASP A 208 -12.99 -19.27 7.09
C ASP A 208 -12.02 -20.08 6.23
N GLY A 209 -10.80 -20.25 6.69
CA GLY A 209 -9.76 -20.92 5.93
C GLY A 209 -9.06 -19.99 4.94
N GLU A 210 -8.53 -20.56 3.86
CA GLU A 210 -7.80 -19.82 2.82
C GLU A 210 -8.77 -19.00 1.97
N VAL A 211 -8.66 -17.68 2.05
CA VAL A 211 -9.46 -16.73 1.24
C VAL A 211 -8.67 -16.15 0.07
N LEU A 212 -7.37 -16.35 0.09
CA LEU A 212 -6.43 -15.90 -0.93
C LEU A 212 -5.71 -17.10 -1.52
N ASP A 213 -5.30 -16.99 -2.78
CA ASP A 213 -4.45 -18.02 -3.40
C ASP A 213 -2.99 -17.90 -2.91
N MET A 214 -2.76 -18.30 -1.66
CA MET A 214 -1.45 -18.26 -1.03
C MET A 214 -0.45 -19.21 -1.70
N LYS A 215 -0.93 -20.29 -2.34
CA LYS A 215 -0.06 -21.20 -3.12
C LYS A 215 0.49 -20.49 -4.35
N ARG A 216 -0.22 -19.52 -4.88
CA ARG A 216 0.23 -18.68 -5.98
C ARG A 216 1.42 -17.83 -5.56
N ILE A 217 1.36 -17.19 -4.38
CA ILE A 217 2.51 -16.46 -3.81
C ILE A 217 3.71 -17.38 -3.65
N GLU A 218 3.51 -18.57 -3.08
CA GLU A 218 4.58 -19.56 -2.88
C GLU A 218 5.21 -19.98 -4.22
N ALA A 219 4.40 -20.23 -5.26
CA ALA A 219 4.86 -20.58 -6.59
C ALA A 219 5.64 -19.44 -7.27
N ILE A 220 5.12 -18.21 -7.19
CA ILE A 220 5.80 -17.03 -7.74
C ILE A 220 7.14 -16.81 -7.01
N HIS A 221 7.15 -16.87 -5.69
CA HIS A 221 8.39 -16.70 -4.92
C HIS A 221 9.43 -17.78 -5.20
N ALA A 222 9.00 -19.00 -5.45
CA ALA A 222 9.92 -20.10 -5.83
C ALA A 222 10.65 -19.82 -7.15
N LEU A 223 9.98 -19.17 -8.11
CA LEU A 223 10.58 -18.76 -9.39
C LEU A 223 11.36 -17.44 -9.27
N LEU A 224 10.97 -16.56 -8.36
CA LEU A 224 11.51 -15.21 -8.17
C LEU A 224 12.00 -14.97 -6.74
N PRO A 225 12.98 -15.73 -6.24
CA PRO A 225 13.39 -15.67 -4.83
C PRO A 225 14.04 -14.32 -4.44
N ASN A 226 14.51 -13.56 -5.42
CA ASN A 226 15.18 -12.28 -5.22
C ASN A 226 14.29 -11.06 -5.58
N THR A 227 13.03 -11.28 -5.95
CA THR A 227 12.06 -10.22 -6.24
C THR A 227 11.12 -10.05 -5.05
N HIS A 228 10.97 -8.82 -4.58
CA HIS A 228 10.06 -8.52 -3.48
C HIS A 228 8.61 -8.53 -3.97
N LEU A 229 7.76 -9.36 -3.36
CA LEU A 229 6.35 -9.39 -3.69
C LEU A 229 5.57 -8.34 -2.89
N VAL A 230 4.53 -7.81 -3.51
CA VAL A 230 3.65 -6.80 -2.93
C VAL A 230 2.22 -7.30 -2.89
N MET A 231 1.54 -7.09 -1.77
CA MET A 231 0.12 -7.35 -1.60
C MET A 231 -0.66 -6.04 -1.57
N HIS A 232 -1.48 -5.82 -2.59
CA HIS A 232 -2.50 -4.77 -2.64
C HIS A 232 -3.82 -5.25 -2.01
N GLY A 233 -4.74 -4.33 -1.73
CA GLY A 233 -6.06 -4.65 -1.20
C GLY A 233 -6.03 -5.38 0.15
N SER A 234 -4.98 -5.21 0.96
CA SER A 234 -4.69 -6.03 2.13
C SER A 234 -5.20 -5.47 3.46
N SER A 235 -6.01 -4.42 3.46
CA SER A 235 -6.66 -3.94 4.69
C SER A 235 -7.52 -5.02 5.33
N SER A 236 -7.45 -5.14 6.65
CA SER A 236 -8.15 -6.20 7.41
C SER A 236 -9.56 -5.82 7.81
N VAL A 237 -9.95 -4.57 7.60
CA VAL A 237 -11.30 -4.03 7.85
C VAL A 237 -11.83 -4.44 9.23
N PRO A 238 -11.18 -4.00 10.33
CA PRO A 238 -11.53 -4.43 11.69
C PRO A 238 -12.99 -4.14 12.05
N GLN A 239 -13.69 -5.12 12.63
CA GLN A 239 -15.10 -4.98 12.98
C GLN A 239 -15.33 -3.85 13.99
N GLU A 240 -14.41 -3.65 14.93
CA GLU A 240 -14.49 -2.59 15.92
C GLU A 240 -14.54 -1.19 15.27
N LEU A 241 -13.84 -1.00 14.15
CA LEU A 241 -13.87 0.27 13.41
C LEU A 241 -15.20 0.46 12.67
N GLN A 242 -15.77 -0.61 12.10
CA GLN A 242 -17.10 -0.57 11.50
C GLN A 242 -18.17 -0.26 12.57
N ASP A 243 -18.09 -0.90 13.73
CA ASP A 243 -19.02 -0.69 14.85
C ASP A 243 -18.97 0.75 15.36
N ILE A 244 -17.77 1.35 15.49
CA ILE A 244 -17.61 2.76 15.85
C ILE A 244 -18.27 3.67 14.81
N ILE A 245 -17.96 3.47 13.54
CA ILE A 245 -18.53 4.28 12.45
C ILE A 245 -20.06 4.22 12.48
N ASN A 246 -20.64 3.01 12.58
CA ASN A 246 -22.09 2.80 12.55
C ASN A 246 -22.77 3.29 13.82
N LYS A 247 -22.17 3.08 14.99
CA LYS A 247 -22.66 3.59 16.27
C LYS A 247 -22.85 5.11 16.29
N TYR A 248 -21.96 5.81 15.59
CA TYR A 248 -21.96 7.27 15.55
C TYR A 248 -22.48 7.86 14.22
N GLY A 249 -23.49 7.20 13.66
CA GLY A 249 -24.28 7.72 12.52
C GLY A 249 -23.75 7.36 11.14
N GLY A 250 -22.80 6.43 11.04
CA GLY A 250 -22.41 5.82 9.77
C GLY A 250 -23.42 4.76 9.30
N GLN A 251 -23.24 4.33 8.05
CA GLN A 251 -24.08 3.30 7.42
C GLN A 251 -23.22 2.33 6.59
N MET A 252 -22.13 1.86 7.19
CA MET A 252 -21.31 0.83 6.55
C MET A 252 -22.06 -0.50 6.58
N LYS A 253 -22.13 -1.17 5.41
CA LYS A 253 -22.62 -2.56 5.35
C LYS A 253 -21.58 -3.46 5.99
N GLN A 254 -22.07 -4.56 6.60
CA GLN A 254 -21.19 -5.60 7.14
C GLN A 254 -20.23 -6.10 6.03
N THR A 255 -18.96 -6.09 6.32
CA THR A 255 -17.92 -6.58 5.43
C THR A 255 -16.71 -7.08 6.22
N TYR A 256 -15.86 -7.83 5.57
CA TYR A 256 -14.67 -8.41 6.16
C TYR A 256 -13.47 -8.15 5.25
N GLY A 257 -12.32 -7.92 5.84
CA GLY A 257 -11.06 -7.74 5.11
C GLY A 257 -10.17 -8.97 5.15
N VAL A 258 -8.93 -8.79 4.74
CA VAL A 258 -7.91 -9.84 4.72
C VAL A 258 -7.47 -10.13 6.17
N PRO A 259 -7.54 -11.41 6.63
CA PRO A 259 -7.02 -11.77 7.94
C PRO A 259 -5.52 -11.46 8.07
N VAL A 260 -5.11 -10.95 9.23
CA VAL A 260 -3.69 -10.64 9.49
C VAL A 260 -2.80 -11.88 9.37
N GLU A 261 -3.33 -13.03 9.74
CA GLU A 261 -2.64 -14.33 9.66
C GLU A 261 -2.30 -14.72 8.21
N GLU A 262 -3.17 -14.40 7.24
CA GLU A 262 -2.91 -14.62 5.82
C GLU A 262 -1.81 -13.67 5.31
N ILE A 263 -1.79 -12.42 5.76
CA ILE A 263 -0.72 -11.48 5.44
C ILE A 263 0.61 -11.99 6.01
N GLN A 264 0.63 -12.45 7.27
CA GLN A 264 1.82 -13.02 7.90
C GLN A 264 2.31 -14.29 7.16
N ARG A 265 1.40 -15.09 6.62
CA ARG A 265 1.74 -16.23 5.76
C ARG A 265 2.41 -15.74 4.46
N GLY A 266 1.87 -14.70 3.82
CA GLY A 266 2.47 -14.07 2.65
C GLY A 266 3.89 -13.55 2.92
N ILE A 267 4.11 -12.90 4.08
CA ILE A 267 5.43 -12.42 4.50
C ILE A 267 6.45 -13.56 4.55
N LYS A 268 6.06 -14.74 5.05
CA LYS A 268 6.93 -15.93 5.05
C LYS A 268 7.25 -16.46 3.66
N SER A 269 6.47 -16.06 2.66
CA SER A 269 6.56 -16.50 1.26
C SER A 269 6.95 -15.37 0.30
N GLY A 270 7.77 -14.41 0.76
CA GLY A 270 8.38 -13.39 -0.11
C GLY A 270 7.63 -12.08 -0.24
N VAL A 271 6.46 -11.93 0.38
CA VAL A 271 5.79 -10.62 0.45
C VAL A 271 6.56 -9.69 1.37
N ARG A 272 6.94 -8.52 0.86
CA ARG A 272 7.73 -7.52 1.61
C ARG A 272 7.03 -6.17 1.74
N LYS A 273 6.12 -5.80 0.85
CA LYS A 273 5.29 -4.59 0.94
C LYS A 273 3.82 -4.98 1.06
N ILE A 274 3.10 -4.37 2.00
CA ILE A 274 1.68 -4.62 2.24
C ILE A 274 0.94 -3.30 2.29
N ASN A 275 0.02 -3.09 1.35
CA ASN A 275 -0.76 -1.85 1.28
C ASN A 275 -1.86 -1.82 2.34
N VAL A 276 -1.91 -0.73 3.12
CA VAL A 276 -2.89 -0.49 4.18
C VAL A 276 -3.48 0.90 4.01
N ASP A 277 -4.73 0.99 3.60
CA ASP A 277 -5.45 2.26 3.42
C ASP A 277 -6.78 2.27 4.16
N THR A 278 -7.71 1.39 3.82
CA THR A 278 -9.08 1.35 4.36
C THR A 278 -9.11 1.37 5.88
N ASP A 279 -8.25 0.59 6.55
CA ASP A 279 -8.18 0.55 8.02
C ASP A 279 -7.90 1.93 8.61
N CYS A 280 -7.00 2.69 7.98
CA CYS A 280 -6.62 4.04 8.40
C CYS A 280 -7.75 5.04 8.16
N ARG A 281 -8.41 4.97 7.00
CA ARG A 281 -9.58 5.81 6.67
C ARG A 281 -10.72 5.57 7.67
N MET A 282 -10.98 4.31 8.01
CA MET A 282 -12.01 3.93 8.99
C MET A 282 -11.70 4.46 10.39
N ALA A 283 -10.45 4.34 10.84
CA ALA A 283 -10.04 4.82 12.16
C ALA A 283 -10.26 6.34 12.30
N ILE A 284 -9.81 7.12 11.31
CA ILE A 284 -10.02 8.58 11.29
C ILE A 284 -11.51 8.92 11.28
N THR A 285 -12.27 8.33 10.36
CA THR A 285 -13.71 8.61 10.20
C THR A 285 -14.50 8.24 11.46
N GLY A 286 -14.22 7.09 12.06
CA GLY A 286 -14.86 6.64 13.28
C GLY A 286 -14.59 7.57 14.47
N ALA A 287 -13.35 8.00 14.65
CA ALA A 287 -12.97 8.90 15.71
C ALA A 287 -13.60 10.30 15.56
N ILE A 288 -13.62 10.86 14.34
CA ILE A 288 -14.29 12.15 14.05
C ILE A 288 -15.79 12.05 14.38
N ARG A 289 -16.48 11.02 13.85
CA ARG A 289 -17.90 10.79 14.13
C ARG A 289 -18.20 10.69 15.60
N LYS A 290 -17.37 9.94 16.34
CA LYS A 290 -17.51 9.79 17.79
C LYS A 290 -17.44 11.14 18.50
N VAL A 291 -16.42 11.94 18.24
CA VAL A 291 -16.26 13.25 18.89
C VAL A 291 -17.44 14.18 18.59
N LEU A 292 -17.87 14.28 17.33
CA LEU A 292 -18.97 15.15 16.94
C LEU A 292 -20.33 14.69 17.48
N ALA A 293 -20.52 13.40 17.69
CA ALA A 293 -21.75 12.86 18.30
C ALA A 293 -21.77 13.01 19.83
N GLU A 294 -20.62 12.78 20.50
CA GLU A 294 -20.53 12.85 21.97
C GLU A 294 -20.35 14.28 22.50
N SER A 295 -19.91 15.21 21.65
CA SER A 295 -19.64 16.61 21.98
C SER A 295 -20.10 17.51 20.82
N PRO A 296 -21.41 17.62 20.60
CA PRO A 296 -21.96 18.32 19.42
C PRO A 296 -21.68 19.83 19.41
N GLU A 297 -21.27 20.42 20.52
CA GLU A 297 -20.84 21.81 20.62
C GLU A 297 -19.45 22.06 20.04
N LYS A 298 -18.65 21.02 19.79
CA LYS A 298 -17.30 21.17 19.24
C LYS A 298 -17.32 21.49 17.77
N PHE A 299 -16.68 22.58 17.40
CA PHE A 299 -16.57 23.05 16.01
C PHE A 299 -15.12 23.38 15.58
N ASP A 300 -14.16 23.38 16.51
CA ASP A 300 -12.75 23.54 16.17
C ASP A 300 -12.21 22.22 15.55
N PRO A 301 -11.69 22.23 14.30
CA PRO A 301 -11.12 21.04 13.68
C PRO A 301 -10.09 20.30 14.53
N ARG A 302 -9.31 21.00 15.34
CA ARG A 302 -8.31 20.41 16.21
C ARG A 302 -8.91 19.46 17.25
N ASP A 303 -10.15 19.73 17.70
CA ASP A 303 -10.84 18.93 18.72
C ASP A 303 -11.23 17.55 18.23
N TYR A 304 -11.52 17.39 16.93
CA TYR A 304 -11.88 16.08 16.36
C TYR A 304 -10.76 15.46 15.48
N LEU A 305 -9.85 16.26 14.92
CA LEU A 305 -8.72 15.73 14.16
C LEU A 305 -7.60 15.17 15.05
N LYS A 306 -7.39 15.73 16.26
CA LYS A 306 -6.40 15.18 17.19
C LYS A 306 -6.75 13.75 17.66
N PRO A 307 -7.99 13.43 18.12
CA PRO A 307 -8.39 12.06 18.39
C PRO A 307 -8.36 11.14 17.14
N ALA A 308 -8.70 11.68 15.96
CA ALA A 308 -8.63 10.96 14.71
C ALA A 308 -7.20 10.52 14.36
N ARG A 309 -6.23 11.43 14.53
CA ARG A 309 -4.81 11.15 14.38
C ARG A 309 -4.34 10.04 15.32
N GLU A 310 -4.72 10.10 16.59
CA GLU A 310 -4.37 9.07 17.57
C GLU A 310 -5.00 7.70 17.20
N ALA A 311 -6.25 7.66 16.76
CA ALA A 311 -6.90 6.43 16.34
C ALA A 311 -6.19 5.78 15.14
N MET A 312 -5.80 6.54 14.13
CA MET A 312 -5.03 6.04 13.00
C MET A 312 -3.62 5.59 13.42
N LYS A 313 -2.95 6.34 14.30
CA LYS A 313 -1.65 5.95 14.85
C LYS A 313 -1.69 4.55 15.47
N GLN A 314 -2.74 4.24 16.24
CA GLN A 314 -2.90 2.91 16.85
C GLN A 314 -3.07 1.80 15.81
N VAL A 315 -3.78 2.07 14.71
CA VAL A 315 -3.87 1.13 13.57
C VAL A 315 -2.49 0.92 12.95
N CYS A 316 -1.74 1.99 12.70
CA CYS A 316 -0.39 1.89 12.14
C CYS A 316 0.55 1.07 13.04
N ILE A 317 0.55 1.33 14.36
CA ILE A 317 1.34 0.55 15.36
C ILE A 317 0.98 -0.93 15.29
N ALA A 318 -0.32 -1.25 15.27
CA ALA A 318 -0.79 -2.63 15.20
C ALA A 318 -0.30 -3.34 13.93
N ARG A 319 -0.33 -2.69 12.77
CA ARG A 319 0.15 -3.25 11.51
C ARG A 319 1.67 -3.40 11.49
N MET A 320 2.43 -2.38 11.88
CA MET A 320 3.89 -2.45 11.99
C MET A 320 4.33 -3.60 12.91
N THR A 321 3.64 -3.77 14.03
CA THR A 321 3.91 -4.86 14.97
C THR A 321 3.57 -6.24 14.37
N SER A 322 2.37 -6.37 13.77
CA SER A 322 1.90 -7.65 13.22
C SER A 322 2.73 -8.14 12.05
N PHE A 323 3.33 -7.24 11.27
CA PHE A 323 4.17 -7.59 10.13
C PHE A 323 5.64 -7.81 10.49
N GLY A 324 6.00 -7.69 11.78
CA GLY A 324 7.37 -7.83 12.26
C GLY A 324 8.28 -6.65 11.91
N GLN A 325 7.69 -5.53 11.51
CA GLN A 325 8.39 -4.31 11.07
C GLN A 325 9.01 -3.54 12.25
N ALA A 326 8.39 -3.62 13.42
CA ALA A 326 8.84 -2.93 14.63
C ALA A 326 10.26 -3.32 15.03
N GLY A 327 11.06 -2.33 15.46
CA GLY A 327 12.45 -2.51 15.90
C GLY A 327 13.48 -2.66 14.76
N ASN A 328 13.12 -2.30 13.53
CA ASN A 328 14.02 -2.46 12.39
C ASN A 328 14.57 -1.15 11.79
N ALA A 329 14.07 0.03 12.19
CA ALA A 329 14.64 1.30 11.70
C ALA A 329 16.07 1.52 12.21
N SER A 330 16.34 1.25 13.50
CA SER A 330 17.69 1.33 14.08
C SER A 330 18.64 0.33 13.44
N LYS A 331 18.21 -0.92 13.22
CA LYS A 331 19.03 -1.95 12.56
C LYS A 331 19.41 -1.58 11.12
N MET A 332 18.47 -0.99 10.36
CA MET A 332 18.79 -0.49 9.01
C MET A 332 19.87 0.60 9.04
N ARG A 333 19.83 1.51 10.01
CA ARG A 333 20.85 2.56 10.13
C ARG A 333 22.22 1.98 10.50
N GLU A 334 22.25 1.02 11.41
CA GLU A 334 23.48 0.33 11.81
C GLU A 334 24.11 -0.41 10.63
N ALA A 335 23.31 -1.15 9.85
CA ALA A 335 23.77 -1.84 8.65
C ALA A 335 24.31 -0.88 7.56
N ALA A 336 23.74 0.33 7.44
CA ALA A 336 24.22 1.34 6.50
C ALA A 336 25.53 2.05 6.92
N LEU A 337 25.98 1.86 8.18
CA LEU A 337 27.22 2.41 8.72
C LEU A 337 28.34 1.39 8.78
N ALA A 338 28.05 0.10 8.64
CA ALA A 338 28.98 -1.02 8.61
C ALA A 338 29.56 -1.25 7.21
#